data_b53ad29053200b448f57150d7de080d3
#
_entry.id   b53ad29053200b448f57150d7de080d3
#
_cell.length_a   1.000
_cell.length_b   1.000
_cell.length_c   1.000
_cell.angle_alpha   90.00
_cell.angle_beta   90.00
_cell.angle_gamma   90.00
#
_symmetry.space_group_name_H-M   'P 1'
#
loop_
_entity.id
_entity.type
_entity.pdbx_description
1 polymer ?
#
loop_
_entity_poly.entity_id
_entity_poly.type
_entity_poly.pdbx_seq_one_letter_code
_entity_poly.pdbx_strand_id
1 'polypeptide(L)'
;MSHNTLPTVAELSGEMRERLAKVKYVFTDLDATMLAPGSCVLRDNDGNPSTKLVEAVVALARAGIQVVPTSGRNRTMIHEDARVLGLNSYIGEMGGLVMYDLKANDWEYLTGDMPYDPACGLTPHQVIEQTGVCEKILARWPHKIEYHNDMPTVTSRYL
;
A
#
# COMPACT_ATOMS: atom_id res chain seq x y z
N MET A 1 -4.17 22.00 24.26
CA MET A 1 -3.15 21.17 23.59
C MET A 1 -2.68 21.96 22.38
N SER A 2 -1.41 22.42 22.35
CA SER A 2 -0.89 23.17 21.19
C SER A 2 -0.77 22.19 20.02
N HIS A 3 -1.51 22.43 18.96
CA HIS A 3 -1.27 21.76 17.69
C HIS A 3 0.12 22.17 17.20
N ASN A 4 1.10 21.28 17.31
CA ASN A 4 2.37 21.43 16.63
C ASN A 4 2.07 21.33 15.13
N THR A 5 1.85 22.47 14.48
CA THR A 5 1.79 22.53 13.03
C THR A 5 3.19 22.20 12.49
N LEU A 6 3.28 21.17 11.67
CA LEU A 6 4.54 20.86 10.99
C LEU A 6 4.94 22.04 10.09
N PRO A 7 6.24 22.37 10.02
CA PRO A 7 6.71 23.46 9.17
C PRO A 7 6.42 23.16 7.69
N THR A 8 6.05 24.19 6.96
CA THR A 8 5.95 24.10 5.51
C THR A 8 7.34 23.97 4.88
N VAL A 9 7.45 23.52 3.62
CA VAL A 9 8.74 23.41 2.93
C VAL A 9 9.50 24.74 2.88
N ALA A 10 8.77 25.85 2.84
CA ALA A 10 9.38 27.19 2.86
C ALA A 10 10.05 27.53 4.20
N GLU A 11 9.57 26.95 5.29
CA GLU A 11 10.04 27.18 6.66
C GLU A 11 11.16 26.20 7.08
N LEU A 12 11.48 25.23 6.24
CA LEU A 12 12.53 24.25 6.53
C LEU A 12 13.92 24.92 6.56
N SER A 13 14.74 24.54 7.53
CA SER A 13 16.15 24.95 7.60
C SER A 13 16.93 24.48 6.38
N GLY A 14 18.08 25.11 6.10
CA GLY A 14 18.99 24.72 5.02
C GLY A 14 19.40 23.25 5.15
N GLU A 15 19.76 22.81 6.36
CA GLU A 15 20.12 21.40 6.64
C GLU A 15 18.98 20.43 6.30
N MET A 16 17.74 20.75 6.66
CA MET A 16 16.60 19.90 6.35
C MET A 16 16.36 19.80 4.84
N ARG A 17 16.51 20.92 4.11
CA ARG A 17 16.42 20.93 2.65
C ARG A 17 17.49 20.07 1.99
N GLU A 18 18.74 20.13 2.48
CA GLU A 18 19.82 19.27 2.00
C GLU A 18 19.55 17.78 2.25
N ARG A 19 18.94 17.45 3.39
CA ARG A 19 18.52 16.07 3.67
C ARG A 19 17.40 15.63 2.74
N LEU A 20 16.39 16.46 2.50
CA LEU A 20 15.29 16.16 1.58
C LEU A 20 15.75 16.02 0.14
N ALA A 21 16.77 16.80 -0.29
CA ALA A 21 17.35 16.68 -1.62
C ALA A 21 18.01 15.31 -1.90
N LYS A 22 18.30 14.53 -0.86
CA LYS A 22 18.86 13.17 -0.95
C LYS A 22 17.80 12.07 -0.99
N VAL A 23 16.53 12.40 -0.79
CA VAL A 23 15.42 11.43 -0.80
C VAL A 23 15.29 10.83 -2.19
N LYS A 24 15.20 9.50 -2.25
CA LYS A 24 15.02 8.73 -3.48
C LYS A 24 13.68 8.03 -3.52
N TYR A 25 13.10 7.75 -2.35
CA TYR A 25 11.86 7.02 -2.20
C TYR A 25 10.92 7.74 -1.25
N VAL A 26 9.65 7.75 -1.59
CA VAL A 26 8.55 8.20 -0.72
C VAL A 26 7.61 7.02 -0.53
N PHE A 27 7.58 6.47 0.68
CA PHE A 27 6.60 5.47 1.07
C PHE A 27 5.35 6.19 1.59
N THR A 28 4.20 5.84 1.07
CA THR A 28 2.95 6.52 1.42
C THR A 28 1.79 5.54 1.42
N ASP A 29 0.87 5.73 2.35
CA ASP A 29 -0.40 5.04 2.30
C ASP A 29 -1.26 5.54 1.12
N LEU A 30 -2.22 4.73 0.69
CA LEU A 30 -3.14 5.05 -0.40
C LEU A 30 -4.44 5.68 0.10
N ASP A 31 -5.21 4.91 0.84
CA ASP A 31 -6.58 5.29 1.19
C ASP A 31 -6.60 6.41 2.23
N ALA A 32 -7.30 7.50 1.94
CA ALA A 32 -7.33 8.72 2.75
C ALA A 32 -5.96 9.43 2.92
N THR A 33 -4.94 9.04 2.17
CA THR A 33 -3.62 9.70 2.12
C THR A 33 -3.32 10.20 0.71
N MET A 34 -3.10 9.31 -0.24
CA MET A 34 -2.99 9.68 -1.66
C MET A 34 -4.37 9.79 -2.32
N LEU A 35 -5.25 8.86 -2.01
CA LEU A 35 -6.57 8.78 -2.61
C LEU A 35 -7.59 9.51 -1.74
N ALA A 36 -8.36 10.40 -2.35
CA ALA A 36 -9.50 11.06 -1.72
C ALA A 36 -10.64 10.07 -1.39
N PRO A 37 -11.66 10.47 -0.63
CA PRO A 37 -12.84 9.65 -0.36
C PRO A 37 -13.42 9.03 -1.64
N GLY A 38 -13.73 7.73 -1.57
CA GLY A 38 -14.14 6.94 -2.74
C GLY A 38 -12.96 6.46 -3.61
N SER A 39 -11.74 6.46 -3.06
CA SER A 39 -10.50 6.00 -3.73
C SER A 39 -10.24 6.73 -5.06
N CYS A 40 -10.46 8.03 -5.08
CA CYS A 40 -10.36 8.86 -6.28
C CYS A 40 -9.08 9.70 -6.29
N VAL A 41 -8.36 9.68 -7.41
CA VAL A 41 -7.14 10.49 -7.65
C VAL A 41 -7.42 11.90 -8.15
N LEU A 42 -8.63 12.14 -8.68
CA LEU A 42 -9.02 13.42 -9.28
C LEU A 42 -9.95 14.24 -8.38
N ARG A 43 -9.89 14.00 -7.07
CA ARG A 43 -10.63 14.76 -6.07
C ARG A 43 -9.75 15.13 -4.91
N ASP A 44 -10.11 16.21 -4.22
CA ASP A 44 -9.56 16.53 -2.90
C ASP A 44 -10.35 15.86 -1.75
N ASN A 45 -9.93 16.10 -0.52
CA ASN A 45 -10.59 15.50 0.66
C ASN A 45 -12.03 16.00 0.89
N ASP A 46 -12.40 17.12 0.28
CA ASP A 46 -13.75 17.68 0.34
C ASP A 46 -14.62 17.16 -0.81
N GLY A 47 -14.05 16.31 -1.69
CA GLY A 47 -14.75 15.72 -2.83
C GLY A 47 -14.78 16.60 -4.09
N ASN A 48 -14.14 17.77 -4.09
CA ASN A 48 -14.09 18.65 -5.26
C ASN A 48 -13.09 18.13 -6.30
N PRO A 49 -13.31 18.39 -7.61
CA PRO A 49 -12.33 18.05 -8.64
C PRO A 49 -10.97 18.69 -8.35
N SER A 50 -9.89 17.88 -8.42
CA SER A 50 -8.53 18.33 -8.12
C SER A 50 -7.51 17.49 -8.86
N THR A 51 -6.45 18.12 -9.36
CA THR A 51 -5.29 17.48 -10.01
C THR A 51 -4.07 17.42 -9.11
N LYS A 52 -4.16 17.94 -7.88
CA LYS A 52 -3.00 18.10 -6.96
C LYS A 52 -2.19 16.82 -6.75
N LEU A 53 -2.86 15.67 -6.59
CA LEU A 53 -2.17 14.39 -6.42
C LEU A 53 -1.39 14.04 -7.69
N VAL A 54 -2.02 14.13 -8.85
CA VAL A 54 -1.37 13.80 -10.13
C VAL A 54 -0.18 14.72 -10.38
N GLU A 55 -0.33 16.01 -10.12
CA GLU A 55 0.76 17.00 -10.24
C GLU A 55 1.93 16.67 -9.29
N ALA A 56 1.63 16.27 -8.04
CA ALA A 56 2.64 15.86 -7.06
C ALA A 56 3.40 14.60 -7.52
N VAL A 57 2.68 13.57 -7.96
CA VAL A 57 3.30 12.33 -8.48
C VAL A 57 4.19 12.61 -9.68
N VAL A 58 3.72 13.44 -10.62
CA VAL A 58 4.50 13.84 -11.80
C VAL A 58 5.74 14.65 -11.40
N ALA A 59 5.62 15.56 -10.44
CA ALA A 59 6.74 16.35 -9.94
C ALA A 59 7.82 15.47 -9.30
N LEU A 60 7.41 14.50 -8.46
CA LEU A 60 8.32 13.53 -7.84
C LEU A 60 9.02 12.67 -8.90
N ALA A 61 8.28 12.16 -9.87
CA ALA A 61 8.85 11.38 -10.97
C ALA A 61 9.89 12.17 -11.79
N ARG A 62 9.61 13.45 -12.09
CA ARG A 62 10.56 14.36 -12.77
C ARG A 62 11.81 14.62 -11.95
N ALA A 63 11.69 14.64 -10.62
CA ALA A 63 12.83 14.75 -9.70
C ALA A 63 13.61 13.44 -9.51
N GLY A 64 13.23 12.35 -10.16
CA GLY A 64 13.82 11.03 -10.00
C GLY A 64 13.51 10.37 -8.65
N ILE A 65 12.46 10.81 -7.98
CA ILE A 65 11.99 10.26 -6.70
C ILE A 65 10.90 9.23 -7.00
N GLN A 66 11.07 8.02 -6.49
CA GLN A 66 10.09 6.96 -6.62
C GLN A 66 9.05 7.03 -5.49
N VAL A 67 7.79 6.98 -5.87
CA VAL A 67 6.67 6.83 -4.92
C VAL A 67 6.34 5.36 -4.81
N VAL A 68 6.33 4.85 -3.58
CA VAL A 68 6.03 3.45 -3.24
C VAL A 68 4.77 3.43 -2.37
N PRO A 69 3.60 3.19 -2.95
CA PRO A 69 2.38 3.05 -2.17
C PRO A 69 2.46 1.82 -1.28
N THR A 70 2.00 1.97 -0.04
CA THR A 70 1.95 0.92 0.97
C THR A 70 0.53 0.79 1.46
N SER A 71 -0.12 -0.35 1.25
CA SER A 71 -1.55 -0.49 1.50
C SER A 71 -1.92 -1.90 1.98
N GLY A 72 -3.07 -2.01 2.67
CA GLY A 72 -3.70 -3.29 2.97
C GLY A 72 -4.39 -3.95 1.77
N ARG A 73 -4.42 -3.28 0.61
CA ARG A 73 -5.05 -3.81 -0.60
C ARG A 73 -4.37 -5.09 -1.06
N ASN A 74 -5.16 -6.02 -1.59
CA ASN A 74 -4.60 -7.23 -2.20
C ASN A 74 -3.80 -6.90 -3.46
N ARG A 75 -3.01 -7.88 -3.93
CA ARG A 75 -2.12 -7.72 -5.09
C ARG A 75 -2.83 -7.16 -6.31
N THR A 76 -4.01 -7.67 -6.65
CA THR A 76 -4.73 -7.25 -7.86
C THR A 76 -5.11 -5.77 -7.80
N MET A 77 -5.65 -5.33 -6.66
CA MET A 77 -6.09 -3.94 -6.49
C MET A 77 -4.92 -2.96 -6.52
N ILE A 78 -3.89 -3.18 -5.69
CA ILE A 78 -2.75 -2.26 -5.61
C ILE A 78 -1.91 -2.26 -6.89
N HIS A 79 -1.86 -3.38 -7.61
CA HIS A 79 -1.19 -3.48 -8.91
C HIS A 79 -1.83 -2.54 -9.94
N GLU A 80 -3.15 -2.56 -10.02
CA GLU A 80 -3.88 -1.68 -10.95
C GLU A 80 -3.75 -0.20 -10.55
N ASP A 81 -3.82 0.12 -9.26
CA ASP A 81 -3.60 1.47 -8.77
C ASP A 81 -2.20 1.99 -9.14
N ALA A 82 -1.17 1.20 -8.87
CA ALA A 82 0.21 1.54 -9.21
C ALA A 82 0.40 1.73 -10.72
N ARG A 83 -0.14 0.82 -11.53
CA ARG A 83 -0.09 0.87 -12.99
C ARG A 83 -0.74 2.15 -13.53
N VAL A 84 -1.94 2.49 -13.06
CA VAL A 84 -2.67 3.68 -13.51
C VAL A 84 -1.98 4.98 -13.09
N LEU A 85 -1.36 4.99 -11.91
CA LEU A 85 -0.59 6.13 -11.40
C LEU A 85 0.82 6.23 -11.99
N GLY A 86 1.25 5.27 -12.82
CA GLY A 86 2.58 5.23 -13.40
C GLY A 86 3.69 4.92 -12.39
N LEU A 87 3.35 4.24 -11.30
CA LEU A 87 4.30 3.83 -10.26
C LEU A 87 4.89 2.47 -10.61
N ASN A 88 6.14 2.23 -10.21
CA ASN A 88 6.86 1.02 -10.58
C ASN A 88 6.96 -0.01 -9.46
N SER A 89 6.75 0.40 -8.22
CA SER A 89 6.90 -0.43 -7.03
C SER A 89 5.75 -0.20 -6.06
N TYR A 90 5.42 -1.18 -5.25
CA TYR A 90 4.44 -1.04 -4.17
C TYR A 90 4.63 -2.10 -3.08
N ILE A 91 4.05 -1.84 -1.91
CA ILE A 91 3.92 -2.79 -0.82
C ILE A 91 2.42 -3.03 -0.58
N GLY A 92 1.98 -4.26 -0.75
CA GLY A 92 0.58 -4.67 -0.59
C GLY A 92 0.37 -5.56 0.62
N GLU A 93 -0.91 -5.88 0.89
CA GLU A 93 -1.31 -6.92 1.82
C GLU A 93 -0.70 -6.74 3.22
N MET A 94 -0.75 -5.51 3.73
CA MET A 94 -0.19 -5.14 5.05
C MET A 94 1.31 -5.42 5.18
N GLY A 95 2.07 -5.42 4.09
CA GLY A 95 3.49 -5.72 4.07
C GLY A 95 3.83 -7.16 3.67
N GLY A 96 2.83 -8.00 3.48
CA GLY A 96 3.03 -9.40 3.06
C GLY A 96 3.39 -9.58 1.58
N LEU A 97 3.31 -8.52 0.79
CA LEU A 97 3.62 -8.52 -0.64
C LEU A 97 4.48 -7.31 -0.99
N VAL A 98 5.58 -7.53 -1.69
CA VAL A 98 6.43 -6.46 -2.23
C VAL A 98 6.57 -6.62 -3.74
N MET A 99 6.25 -5.56 -4.48
CA MET A 99 6.55 -5.41 -5.90
C MET A 99 7.76 -4.50 -6.03
N TYR A 100 8.85 -5.03 -6.52
CA TYR A 100 10.10 -4.30 -6.75
C TYR A 100 10.11 -3.57 -8.10
N ASP A 101 9.68 -4.28 -9.14
CA ASP A 101 9.59 -3.73 -10.50
C ASP A 101 8.35 -4.27 -11.23
N LEU A 102 7.39 -3.40 -11.44
CA LEU A 102 6.13 -3.73 -12.07
C LEU A 102 6.31 -4.10 -13.56
N LYS A 103 7.27 -3.49 -14.25
CA LYS A 103 7.54 -3.77 -15.67
C LYS A 103 8.24 -5.11 -15.87
N ALA A 104 9.15 -5.46 -14.96
CA ALA A 104 9.81 -6.76 -14.96
C ALA A 104 8.95 -7.86 -14.33
N ASN A 105 7.82 -7.50 -13.71
CA ASN A 105 7.00 -8.38 -12.88
C ASN A 105 7.83 -9.06 -11.77
N ASP A 106 8.72 -8.27 -11.15
CA ASP A 106 9.59 -8.71 -10.06
C ASP A 106 8.94 -8.40 -8.72
N TRP A 107 8.50 -9.46 -8.04
CA TRP A 107 7.77 -9.36 -6.78
C TRP A 107 7.93 -10.63 -5.94
N GLU A 108 7.68 -10.51 -4.63
CA GLU A 108 7.66 -11.64 -3.71
C GLU A 108 6.64 -11.50 -2.59
N TYR A 109 6.28 -12.63 -1.98
CA TYR A 109 5.59 -12.65 -0.70
C TYR A 109 6.60 -12.69 0.46
N LEU A 110 6.41 -11.81 1.44
CA LEU A 110 7.16 -11.78 2.69
C LEU A 110 6.35 -12.48 3.78
N THR A 111 6.58 -13.77 3.94
CA THR A 111 5.79 -14.62 4.85
C THR A 111 6.46 -14.84 6.22
N GLY A 112 7.63 -14.22 6.46
CA GLY A 112 8.38 -14.39 7.70
C GLY A 112 8.72 -15.85 7.97
N ASP A 113 8.41 -16.31 9.18
CA ASP A 113 8.65 -17.70 9.60
C ASP A 113 7.56 -18.68 9.14
N MET A 114 6.53 -18.22 8.44
CA MET A 114 5.48 -19.10 7.90
C MET A 114 6.08 -20.00 6.81
N PRO A 115 5.94 -21.33 6.92
CA PRO A 115 6.43 -22.25 5.89
C PRO A 115 5.59 -22.07 4.62
N TYR A 116 6.15 -21.39 3.64
CA TYR A 116 5.51 -21.11 2.37
C TYR A 116 6.46 -21.40 1.22
N ASP A 117 6.01 -22.22 0.27
CA ASP A 117 6.72 -22.51 -0.97
C ASP A 117 5.92 -21.93 -2.15
N PRO A 118 6.45 -20.91 -2.85
CA PRO A 118 5.79 -20.36 -4.04
C PRO A 118 5.53 -21.40 -5.14
N ALA A 119 6.30 -22.49 -5.18
CA ALA A 119 6.12 -23.56 -6.17
C ALA A 119 4.85 -24.40 -5.95
N CYS A 120 4.20 -24.28 -4.78
CA CYS A 120 2.94 -24.99 -4.51
C CYS A 120 1.75 -24.47 -5.35
N GLY A 121 1.89 -23.33 -6.02
CA GLY A 121 0.83 -22.73 -6.84
C GLY A 121 -0.30 -22.08 -6.03
N LEU A 122 -0.18 -22.02 -4.70
CA LEU A 122 -1.14 -21.39 -3.80
C LEU A 122 -0.64 -20.01 -3.36
N THR A 123 -1.56 -19.14 -2.95
CA THR A 123 -1.19 -17.92 -2.24
C THR A 123 -0.92 -18.23 -0.76
N PRO A 124 -0.16 -17.40 -0.04
CA PRO A 124 0.03 -17.57 1.41
C PRO A 124 -1.29 -17.69 2.17
N HIS A 125 -2.30 -16.92 1.79
CA HIS A 125 -3.64 -17.00 2.35
C HIS A 125 -4.26 -18.40 2.19
N GLN A 126 -4.22 -18.97 0.99
CA GLN A 126 -4.75 -20.31 0.74
C GLN A 126 -4.01 -21.39 1.54
N VAL A 127 -2.70 -21.22 1.74
CA VAL A 127 -1.94 -22.11 2.63
C VAL A 127 -2.42 -22.01 4.07
N ILE A 128 -2.68 -20.80 4.56
CA ILE A 128 -3.23 -20.55 5.91
C ILE A 128 -4.63 -21.17 6.04
N GLU A 129 -5.51 -20.97 5.07
CA GLU A 129 -6.84 -21.57 5.07
C GLU A 129 -6.80 -23.09 5.23
N GLN A 130 -5.90 -23.76 4.51
CA GLN A 130 -5.75 -25.22 4.59
C GLN A 130 -5.38 -25.73 5.98
N THR A 131 -4.83 -24.88 6.87
CA THR A 131 -4.55 -25.25 8.26
C THR A 131 -5.79 -25.32 9.14
N GLY A 132 -6.92 -24.80 8.68
CA GLY A 132 -8.17 -24.67 9.47
C GLY A 132 -8.07 -23.64 10.60
N VAL A 133 -7.07 -22.75 10.57
CA VAL A 133 -6.90 -21.72 11.62
C VAL A 133 -8.00 -20.67 11.55
N CYS A 134 -8.44 -20.31 10.36
CA CYS A 134 -9.50 -19.33 10.16
C CYS A 134 -10.80 -19.78 10.82
N GLU A 135 -11.22 -21.02 10.61
CA GLU A 135 -12.40 -21.61 11.22
C GLU A 135 -12.29 -21.67 12.76
N LYS A 136 -11.11 -21.99 13.28
CA LYS A 136 -10.86 -22.00 14.73
C LYS A 136 -10.98 -20.60 15.34
N ILE A 137 -10.49 -19.58 14.65
CA ILE A 137 -10.59 -18.17 15.07
C ILE A 137 -12.05 -17.74 15.07
N LEU A 138 -12.80 -18.00 14.00
CA LEU A 138 -14.21 -17.65 13.88
C LEU A 138 -15.07 -18.36 14.94
N ALA A 139 -14.80 -19.63 15.20
CA ALA A 139 -15.48 -20.41 16.23
C ALA A 139 -15.23 -19.87 17.65
N ARG A 140 -14.01 -19.35 17.90
CA ARG A 140 -13.64 -18.80 19.21
C ARG A 140 -14.25 -17.42 19.49
N TRP A 141 -14.44 -16.60 18.45
CA TRP A 141 -14.98 -15.25 18.57
C TRP A 141 -16.18 -15.01 17.64
N PRO A 142 -17.28 -15.77 17.85
CA PRO A 142 -18.47 -15.61 17.03
C PRO A 142 -19.01 -14.18 17.18
N HIS A 143 -19.46 -13.59 16.10
CA HIS A 143 -20.02 -12.23 16.02
C HIS A 143 -19.04 -11.07 16.36
N LYS A 144 -17.75 -11.36 16.59
CA LYS A 144 -16.74 -10.33 16.82
C LYS A 144 -15.76 -10.17 15.66
N ILE A 145 -15.61 -11.22 14.87
CA ILE A 145 -14.73 -11.27 13.70
C ILE A 145 -15.55 -11.79 12.55
N GLU A 146 -15.45 -11.12 11.42
CA GLU A 146 -16.06 -11.54 10.17
C GLU A 146 -14.97 -11.87 9.16
N TYR A 147 -15.15 -12.97 8.44
CA TYR A 147 -14.26 -13.38 7.38
C TYR A 147 -14.83 -12.98 6.02
N HIS A 148 -14.16 -12.05 5.36
CA HIS A 148 -14.56 -11.59 4.04
C HIS A 148 -13.85 -12.44 2.96
N ASN A 149 -14.53 -13.42 2.41
CA ASN A 149 -14.05 -14.30 1.36
C ASN A 149 -14.49 -13.89 -0.05
N ASP A 150 -15.14 -12.77 -0.18
CA ASP A 150 -15.63 -12.21 -1.44
C ASP A 150 -14.53 -11.61 -2.33
N MET A 151 -13.28 -11.59 -1.84
CA MET A 151 -12.11 -11.16 -2.59
C MET A 151 -11.22 -12.36 -2.93
N PRO A 152 -11.29 -12.91 -4.15
CA PRO A 152 -10.72 -14.23 -4.50
C PRO A 152 -9.19 -14.28 -4.54
N THR A 153 -8.48 -13.21 -4.30
CA THR A 153 -7.02 -13.16 -4.37
C THR A 153 -6.36 -12.70 -3.09
N VAL A 154 -7.06 -12.81 -1.99
CA VAL A 154 -6.61 -12.21 -0.72
C VAL A 154 -5.55 -13.05 -0.06
N THR A 155 -4.42 -12.48 0.14
CA THR A 155 -3.48 -12.89 1.16
C THR A 155 -3.79 -12.13 2.43
N SER A 156 -3.94 -12.83 3.54
CA SER A 156 -3.79 -12.36 4.91
C SER A 156 -4.40 -10.98 5.30
N ARG A 157 -5.36 -10.46 4.57
CA ARG A 157 -6.02 -9.19 4.91
C ARG A 157 -6.66 -9.17 6.31
N TYR A 158 -6.71 -10.34 6.96
CA TYR A 158 -7.44 -10.60 8.19
C TYR A 158 -6.62 -11.34 9.25
N LEU A 159 -5.32 -11.38 9.11
CA LEU A 159 -4.42 -11.93 10.12
C LEU A 159 -3.83 -10.81 10.98
#